data_329019f94daab6b426b9a631d070e9b3
#
_entry.id   329019f94daab6b426b9a631d070e9b3
#
_cell.length_a   1.000
_cell.length_b   1.000
_cell.length_c   1.000
_cell.angle_alpha   90.00
_cell.angle_beta   90.00
_cell.angle_gamma   90.00
#
_symmetry.space_group_name_H-M   'P 1'
#
loop_
_entity.id
_entity.type
_entity.pdbx_description
1 polymer ?
#
loop_
_entity_poly.entity_id
_entity_poly.type
_entity_poly.pdbx_seq_one_letter_code
_entity_poly.pdbx_strand_id
1 'polypeptide(L)'
;NVHDPRSGEIIESHICWYHNVMTLVHDWYMIQAGTLDEAAQKMKYDPELMGQLIRFVSSHEVGHTLGLRHNFGSSSTVPVDSLRSRSFVMAHGHTPSIMDYARFNYVAQPEDNIPREGIFPRIGDYDCWAIEWGYKPMFNAYDDVSDHFELEALTSARLKDNRRLWFGDGETNRTNDARCQTE
;
A
#
# COMPACT_ATOMS: atom_id res chain seq x y z
N ASN A 1 1.61 -9.36 15.44
CA ASN A 1 2.73 -10.31 15.28
C ASN A 1 3.42 -10.57 16.63
N VAL A 2 3.91 -11.78 16.82
CA VAL A 2 4.83 -12.16 17.91
C VAL A 2 6.20 -12.29 17.31
N HIS A 3 7.17 -11.57 17.87
CA HIS A 3 8.54 -11.51 17.37
C HIS A 3 9.52 -12.17 18.34
N ASP A 4 10.56 -12.79 17.81
CA ASP A 4 11.75 -13.12 18.61
C ASP A 4 12.48 -11.80 18.95
N PRO A 5 12.64 -11.46 20.24
CA PRO A 5 13.24 -10.17 20.61
C PRO A 5 14.74 -10.09 20.27
N ARG A 6 15.40 -11.20 19.93
CA ARG A 6 16.81 -11.25 19.59
C ARG A 6 17.08 -10.99 18.11
N SER A 7 16.21 -11.49 17.24
CA SER A 7 16.40 -11.44 15.78
C SER A 7 15.37 -10.54 15.07
N GLY A 8 14.23 -10.27 15.72
CA GLY A 8 13.10 -9.62 15.07
C GLY A 8 12.26 -10.56 14.19
N GLU A 9 12.62 -11.86 14.13
CA GLU A 9 11.88 -12.87 13.37
C GLU A 9 10.43 -12.92 13.81
N ILE A 10 9.51 -12.92 12.87
CA ILE A 10 8.07 -13.10 13.12
C ILE A 10 7.82 -14.59 13.34
N ILE A 11 7.50 -14.95 14.58
CA ILE A 11 7.21 -16.33 14.99
C ILE A 11 5.76 -16.67 14.69
N GLU A 12 4.86 -15.71 14.93
CA GLU A 12 3.42 -15.89 14.79
C GLU A 12 2.75 -14.57 14.40
N SER A 13 1.74 -14.68 13.54
CA SER A 13 0.89 -13.56 13.14
C SER A 13 -0.57 -13.94 13.22
N HIS A 14 -1.39 -13.04 13.79
CA HIS A 14 -2.84 -13.17 13.81
C HIS A 14 -3.49 -12.00 13.07
N ILE A 15 -4.39 -12.30 12.14
CA ILE A 15 -5.27 -11.32 11.51
C ILE A 15 -6.65 -11.51 12.10
N CYS A 16 -7.13 -10.51 12.85
CA CYS A 16 -8.45 -10.51 13.44
C CYS A 16 -9.42 -9.80 12.49
N TRP A 17 -10.44 -10.53 12.02
CA TRP A 17 -11.44 -9.98 11.14
C TRP A 17 -12.77 -9.79 11.86
N TYR A 18 -13.20 -8.55 12.00
CA TYR A 18 -14.48 -8.20 12.64
C TYR A 18 -15.53 -7.82 11.60
N HIS A 19 -16.79 -8.18 11.82
CA HIS A 19 -17.89 -7.84 10.90
C HIS A 19 -18.02 -6.35 10.61
N ASN A 20 -17.69 -5.50 11.57
CA ASN A 20 -17.77 -4.04 11.41
C ASN A 20 -16.80 -3.51 10.34
N VAL A 21 -15.75 -4.24 9.99
CA VAL A 21 -14.85 -3.87 8.90
C VAL A 21 -15.62 -3.81 7.57
N MET A 22 -16.60 -4.68 7.36
CA MET A 22 -17.42 -4.65 6.14
C MET A 22 -18.25 -3.36 6.04
N THR A 23 -18.77 -2.86 7.16
CA THR A 23 -19.46 -1.56 7.18
C THR A 23 -18.49 -0.42 6.91
N LEU A 24 -17.32 -0.45 7.54
CA LEU A 24 -16.29 0.58 7.37
C LEU A 24 -15.84 0.68 5.90
N VAL A 25 -15.51 -0.43 5.24
CA VAL A 25 -15.07 -0.41 3.84
C VAL A 25 -16.20 -0.05 2.88
N HIS A 26 -17.45 -0.40 3.22
CA HIS A 26 -18.64 0.05 2.50
C HIS A 26 -18.72 1.57 2.52
N ASP A 27 -18.63 2.17 3.70
CA ASP A 27 -18.78 3.63 3.87
C ASP A 27 -17.62 4.39 3.20
N TRP A 28 -16.38 3.90 3.32
CA TRP A 28 -15.25 4.48 2.62
C TRP A 28 -15.45 4.46 1.10
N TYR A 29 -15.87 3.32 0.55
CA TYR A 29 -16.09 3.21 -0.90
C TYR A 29 -17.24 4.08 -1.37
N MET A 30 -18.34 4.13 -0.61
CA MET A 30 -19.48 5.00 -0.92
C MET A 30 -19.05 6.48 -0.96
N ILE A 31 -18.29 6.93 0.04
CA ILE A 31 -17.90 8.35 0.16
C ILE A 31 -16.88 8.72 -0.92
N GLN A 32 -15.88 7.87 -1.16
CA GLN A 32 -14.76 8.21 -2.03
C GLN A 32 -14.99 7.88 -3.51
N ALA A 33 -15.75 6.83 -3.81
CA ALA A 33 -15.99 6.35 -5.16
C ALA A 33 -17.43 6.54 -5.66
N GLY A 34 -18.34 7.09 -4.86
CA GLY A 34 -19.74 7.21 -5.20
C GLY A 34 -20.04 8.05 -6.44
N THR A 35 -19.16 8.96 -6.83
CA THR A 35 -19.26 9.74 -8.07
C THR A 35 -18.69 9.02 -9.28
N LEU A 36 -17.89 7.97 -9.07
CA LEU A 36 -17.12 7.26 -10.10
C LEU A 36 -17.73 5.89 -10.43
N ASP A 37 -18.32 5.22 -9.44
CA ASP A 37 -18.91 3.89 -9.57
C ASP A 37 -20.34 3.90 -9.00
N GLU A 38 -21.33 3.70 -9.88
CA GLU A 38 -22.74 3.62 -9.45
C GLU A 38 -22.99 2.50 -8.42
N ALA A 39 -22.19 1.44 -8.43
CA ALA A 39 -22.30 0.38 -7.45
C ALA A 39 -21.94 0.84 -6.03
N ALA A 40 -21.08 1.87 -5.90
CA ALA A 40 -20.71 2.46 -4.61
C ALA A 40 -21.87 3.19 -3.92
N GLN A 41 -22.91 3.60 -4.66
CA GLN A 41 -24.08 4.32 -4.12
C GLN A 41 -25.12 3.38 -3.49
N LYS A 42 -24.96 2.05 -3.60
CA LYS A 42 -25.92 1.08 -3.10
C LYS A 42 -25.79 0.93 -1.58
N MET A 43 -26.91 0.86 -0.90
CA MET A 43 -26.95 0.58 0.56
C MET A 43 -26.44 -0.81 0.92
N LYS A 44 -26.45 -1.74 -0.03
CA LYS A 44 -25.91 -3.10 0.13
C LYS A 44 -25.17 -3.46 -1.14
N TYR A 45 -23.89 -3.79 -0.99
CA TYR A 45 -23.06 -4.26 -2.10
C TYR A 45 -23.35 -5.72 -2.43
N ASP A 46 -23.19 -6.05 -3.70
CA ASP A 46 -23.19 -7.43 -4.13
C ASP A 46 -21.94 -8.17 -3.58
N PRO A 47 -21.98 -9.51 -3.54
CA PRO A 47 -20.87 -10.30 -2.98
C PRO A 47 -19.54 -10.09 -3.69
N GLU A 48 -19.53 -9.76 -4.98
CA GLU A 48 -18.30 -9.56 -5.74
C GLU A 48 -17.62 -8.26 -5.32
N LEU A 49 -18.35 -7.14 -5.28
CA LEU A 49 -17.82 -5.85 -4.85
C LEU A 49 -17.36 -5.90 -3.38
N MET A 50 -18.19 -6.47 -2.49
CA MET A 50 -17.80 -6.64 -1.10
C MET A 50 -16.54 -7.53 -0.98
N GLY A 51 -16.45 -8.58 -1.78
CA GLY A 51 -15.28 -9.46 -1.83
C GLY A 51 -14.01 -8.73 -2.28
N GLN A 52 -14.11 -7.78 -3.21
CA GLN A 52 -12.98 -6.94 -3.64
C GLN A 52 -12.52 -6.00 -2.51
N LEU A 53 -13.46 -5.40 -1.78
CA LEU A 53 -13.18 -4.55 -0.62
C LEU A 53 -12.48 -5.33 0.51
N ILE A 54 -12.99 -6.52 0.82
CA ILE A 54 -12.36 -7.43 1.80
C ILE A 54 -10.95 -7.83 1.35
N ARG A 55 -10.77 -8.16 0.06
CA ARG A 55 -9.44 -8.51 -0.50
C ARG A 55 -8.45 -7.35 -0.35
N PHE A 56 -8.87 -6.12 -0.60
CA PHE A 56 -8.04 -4.93 -0.40
C PHE A 56 -7.51 -4.89 1.04
N VAL A 57 -8.40 -4.87 2.04
CA VAL A 57 -7.97 -4.80 3.45
C VAL A 57 -7.16 -6.05 3.84
N SER A 58 -7.59 -7.25 3.41
CA SER A 58 -6.83 -8.48 3.70
C SER A 58 -5.41 -8.44 3.12
N SER A 59 -5.22 -7.87 1.94
CA SER A 59 -3.88 -7.73 1.34
C SER A 59 -2.99 -6.82 2.18
N HIS A 60 -3.54 -5.74 2.72
CA HIS A 60 -2.84 -4.85 3.65
C HIS A 60 -2.42 -5.60 4.93
N GLU A 61 -3.36 -6.29 5.58
CA GLU A 61 -3.09 -7.06 6.80
C GLU A 61 -2.07 -8.19 6.58
N VAL A 62 -2.13 -8.86 5.42
CA VAL A 62 -1.11 -9.85 5.04
C VAL A 62 0.26 -9.18 4.88
N GLY A 63 0.33 -7.97 4.35
CA GLY A 63 1.57 -7.19 4.32
C GLY A 63 2.22 -7.08 5.71
N HIS A 64 1.44 -6.80 6.73
CA HIS A 64 1.94 -6.76 8.12
C HIS A 64 2.46 -8.13 8.60
N THR A 65 1.84 -9.22 8.20
CA THR A 65 2.34 -10.56 8.57
C THR A 65 3.67 -10.90 7.91
N LEU A 66 4.00 -10.23 6.81
CA LEU A 66 5.29 -10.32 6.12
C LEU A 66 6.32 -9.30 6.64
N GLY A 67 6.02 -8.57 7.71
CA GLY A 67 6.92 -7.59 8.29
C GLY A 67 6.86 -6.20 7.68
N LEU A 68 5.97 -5.96 6.71
CA LEU A 68 5.81 -4.62 6.14
C LEU A 68 5.14 -3.69 7.16
N ARG A 69 5.65 -2.47 7.24
CA ARG A 69 5.09 -1.39 8.03
C ARG A 69 4.27 -0.46 7.16
N HIS A 70 3.42 0.38 7.76
CA HIS A 70 2.73 1.42 7.02
C HIS A 70 3.72 2.30 6.27
N ASN A 71 3.37 2.64 5.04
CA ASN A 71 4.12 3.56 4.19
C ASN A 71 3.24 4.75 3.83
N PHE A 72 2.90 5.59 4.82
CA PHE A 72 1.98 6.73 4.66
C PHE A 72 2.49 7.79 3.68
N GLY A 73 3.80 7.82 3.42
CA GLY A 73 4.37 8.73 2.44
C GLY A 73 4.29 8.27 1.00
N SER A 74 3.87 7.02 0.75
CA SER A 74 3.94 6.41 -0.57
C SER A 74 3.13 7.17 -1.63
N SER A 75 1.88 7.50 -1.34
CA SER A 75 1.00 8.23 -2.27
C SER A 75 1.52 9.62 -2.66
N SER A 76 2.30 10.27 -1.78
CA SER A 76 2.91 11.57 -2.08
C SER A 76 3.91 11.54 -3.24
N THR A 77 4.37 10.35 -3.63
CA THR A 77 5.29 10.15 -4.75
C THR A 77 4.59 10.15 -6.12
N VAL A 78 3.25 10.12 -6.12
CA VAL A 78 2.43 10.14 -7.34
C VAL A 78 1.95 11.56 -7.61
N PRO A 79 2.24 12.14 -8.80
CA PRO A 79 1.70 13.43 -9.17
C PRO A 79 0.17 13.41 -9.22
N VAL A 80 -0.49 14.44 -8.68
CA VAL A 80 -1.96 14.53 -8.61
C VAL A 80 -2.61 14.38 -9.99
N ASP A 81 -2.04 15.03 -11.02
CA ASP A 81 -2.54 14.93 -12.40
C ASP A 81 -2.53 13.48 -12.93
N SER A 82 -1.60 12.66 -12.45
CA SER A 82 -1.52 11.24 -12.82
C SER A 82 -2.68 10.42 -12.26
N LEU A 83 -3.27 10.84 -11.14
CA LEU A 83 -4.41 10.17 -10.52
C LEU A 83 -5.68 10.27 -11.38
N ARG A 84 -5.75 11.26 -12.28
CA ARG A 84 -6.80 11.46 -13.26
C ARG A 84 -6.49 10.84 -14.63
N SER A 85 -5.31 10.29 -14.80
CA SER A 85 -4.92 9.62 -16.04
C SER A 85 -5.27 8.14 -16.00
N ARG A 86 -6.28 7.73 -16.78
CA ARG A 86 -6.69 6.32 -16.92
C ARG A 86 -5.51 5.40 -17.25
N SER A 87 -4.66 5.77 -18.22
CA SER A 87 -3.53 4.95 -18.63
C SER A 87 -2.50 4.81 -17.51
N PHE A 88 -2.27 5.87 -16.74
CA PHE A 88 -1.33 5.84 -15.63
C PHE A 88 -1.85 4.94 -14.49
N VAL A 89 -3.08 5.16 -14.01
CA VAL A 89 -3.61 4.40 -12.87
C VAL A 89 -3.84 2.93 -13.20
N MET A 90 -4.15 2.61 -14.45
CA MET A 90 -4.24 1.21 -14.89
C MET A 90 -2.88 0.52 -14.89
N ALA A 91 -1.82 1.22 -15.32
CA ALA A 91 -0.47 0.67 -15.33
C ALA A 91 0.15 0.60 -13.92
N HIS A 92 0.01 1.67 -13.12
CA HIS A 92 0.81 1.89 -11.91
C HIS A 92 0.02 1.90 -10.60
N GLY A 93 -1.34 1.92 -10.65
CA GLY A 93 -2.15 2.22 -9.48
C GLY A 93 -2.09 3.71 -9.08
N HIS A 94 -2.92 4.11 -8.14
CA HIS A 94 -2.94 5.46 -7.60
C HIS A 94 -2.00 5.67 -6.41
N THR A 95 -1.53 4.59 -5.79
CA THR A 95 -0.46 4.58 -4.79
C THR A 95 0.54 3.47 -5.09
N PRO A 96 1.84 3.64 -4.82
CA PRO A 96 2.84 2.58 -4.98
C PRO A 96 2.77 1.47 -3.94
N SER A 97 2.01 1.64 -2.85
CA SER A 97 1.98 0.68 -1.75
C SER A 97 0.57 0.40 -1.26
N ILE A 98 0.27 -0.88 -1.03
CA ILE A 98 -0.94 -1.32 -0.31
C ILE A 98 -0.87 -0.98 1.19
N MET A 99 0.36 -0.71 1.70
CA MET A 99 0.60 -0.33 3.09
C MET A 99 0.40 1.17 3.36
N ASP A 100 -0.03 1.92 2.36
CA ASP A 100 -0.48 3.30 2.46
C ASP A 100 -1.96 3.36 2.86
N TYR A 101 -2.39 4.44 3.50
CA TYR A 101 -3.81 4.71 3.77
C TYR A 101 -4.46 5.58 2.69
N ALA A 102 -3.93 5.54 1.47
CA ALA A 102 -4.51 6.25 0.32
C ALA A 102 -5.93 5.81 -0.04
N ARG A 103 -6.39 4.67 0.48
CA ARG A 103 -7.73 4.11 0.26
C ARG A 103 -8.09 4.09 -1.23
N PHE A 104 -9.19 4.74 -1.64
CA PHE A 104 -9.63 4.74 -3.04
C PHE A 104 -9.19 6.02 -3.76
N ASN A 105 -9.05 5.95 -5.10
CA ASN A 105 -8.69 7.11 -5.91
C ASN A 105 -9.88 8.09 -6.03
N TYR A 106 -10.09 8.90 -5.01
CA TYR A 106 -11.15 9.92 -4.95
C TYR A 106 -10.82 11.19 -5.74
N VAL A 107 -9.60 11.33 -6.26
CA VAL A 107 -9.18 12.47 -7.09
C VAL A 107 -9.72 12.35 -8.53
N ALA A 108 -9.89 11.12 -9.00
CA ALA A 108 -10.48 10.85 -10.31
C ALA A 108 -11.88 11.48 -10.44
N GLN A 109 -12.26 11.85 -11.67
CA GLN A 109 -13.55 12.42 -11.98
C GLN A 109 -14.28 11.55 -13.00
N PRO A 110 -15.62 11.63 -13.11
CA PRO A 110 -16.39 10.80 -14.05
C PRO A 110 -15.92 10.92 -15.50
N GLU A 111 -15.50 12.11 -15.92
CA GLU A 111 -15.00 12.36 -17.28
C GLU A 111 -13.66 11.69 -17.59
N ASP A 112 -12.91 11.29 -16.56
CA ASP A 112 -11.62 10.58 -16.73
C ASP A 112 -11.82 9.14 -17.19
N ASN A 113 -13.04 8.60 -17.08
CA ASN A 113 -13.43 7.25 -17.47
C ASN A 113 -12.50 6.16 -16.89
N ILE A 114 -12.09 6.33 -15.62
CA ILE A 114 -11.27 5.37 -14.91
C ILE A 114 -12.15 4.21 -14.44
N PRO A 115 -11.86 2.97 -14.83
CA PRO A 115 -12.63 1.82 -14.40
C PRO A 115 -12.32 1.49 -12.92
N ARG A 116 -13.17 0.64 -12.31
CA ARG A 116 -13.07 0.25 -10.88
C ARG A 116 -11.68 -0.20 -10.48
N GLU A 117 -10.97 -0.94 -11.32
CA GLU A 117 -9.61 -1.42 -11.09
C GLU A 117 -8.59 -0.28 -10.90
N GLY A 118 -8.84 0.88 -11.48
CA GLY A 118 -8.01 2.08 -11.32
C GLY A 118 -8.39 2.95 -10.11
N ILE A 119 -9.53 2.62 -9.44
CA ILE A 119 -10.00 3.29 -8.23
C ILE A 119 -9.47 2.57 -6.98
N PHE A 120 -9.35 1.24 -7.03
CA PHE A 120 -8.92 0.43 -5.90
C PHE A 120 -7.41 0.51 -5.66
N PRO A 121 -6.98 0.55 -4.39
CA PRO A 121 -5.57 0.31 -4.06
C PRO A 121 -5.21 -1.14 -4.35
N ARG A 122 -3.93 -1.36 -4.64
CA ARG A 122 -3.41 -2.69 -4.97
C ARG A 122 -1.97 -2.82 -4.50
N ILE A 123 -1.46 -4.06 -4.48
CA ILE A 123 -0.02 -4.31 -4.29
C ILE A 123 0.73 -3.55 -5.39
N GLY A 124 1.62 -2.68 -4.99
CA GLY A 124 2.33 -1.75 -5.87
C GLY A 124 3.84 -1.98 -5.96
N ASP A 125 4.51 -1.05 -6.63
CA ASP A 125 5.95 -1.12 -6.88
C ASP A 125 6.76 -1.18 -5.58
N TYR A 126 6.34 -0.38 -4.58
CA TYR A 126 7.02 -0.35 -3.28
C TYR A 126 6.86 -1.68 -2.55
N ASP A 127 5.69 -2.29 -2.57
CA ASP A 127 5.46 -3.55 -1.85
C ASP A 127 6.33 -4.67 -2.42
N CYS A 128 6.40 -4.77 -3.76
CA CYS A 128 7.28 -5.72 -4.43
C CYS A 128 8.75 -5.48 -4.08
N TRP A 129 9.17 -4.20 -4.05
CA TRP A 129 10.51 -3.81 -3.66
C TRP A 129 10.81 -4.16 -2.19
N ALA A 130 9.89 -3.87 -1.27
CA ALA A 130 10.07 -4.15 0.15
C ALA A 130 10.21 -5.66 0.42
N ILE A 131 9.47 -6.49 -0.29
CA ILE A 131 9.61 -7.96 -0.23
C ILE A 131 10.93 -8.41 -0.86
N GLU A 132 11.32 -7.85 -2.02
CA GLU A 132 12.64 -8.14 -2.59
C GLU A 132 13.76 -7.80 -1.61
N TRP A 133 13.71 -6.63 -1.00
CA TRP A 133 14.69 -6.15 -0.03
C TRP A 133 14.77 -7.03 1.22
N GLY A 134 13.64 -7.43 1.77
CA GLY A 134 13.59 -8.17 3.03
C GLY A 134 13.80 -9.69 2.90
N TYR A 135 13.56 -10.27 1.72
CA TYR A 135 13.53 -11.73 1.55
C TYR A 135 14.51 -12.27 0.52
N LYS A 136 15.10 -11.42 -0.33
CA LYS A 136 16.07 -11.86 -1.31
C LYS A 136 17.43 -12.08 -0.67
N PRO A 137 18.00 -13.30 -0.74
CA PRO A 137 19.32 -13.54 -0.20
C PRO A 137 20.39 -12.77 -0.96
N MET A 138 21.31 -12.14 -0.23
CA MET A 138 22.47 -11.45 -0.79
C MET A 138 23.64 -12.43 -0.90
N PHE A 139 23.86 -12.98 -2.09
CA PHE A 139 24.82 -14.05 -2.30
C PHE A 139 26.29 -13.66 -2.09
N ASN A 140 26.59 -12.36 -2.10
CA ASN A 140 27.95 -11.85 -1.84
C ASN A 140 28.15 -11.47 -0.36
N ALA A 141 27.07 -11.43 0.42
CA ALA A 141 27.15 -11.18 1.86
C ALA A 141 27.51 -12.47 2.59
N TYR A 142 28.45 -12.39 3.51
CA TYR A 142 28.94 -13.51 4.32
C TYR A 142 28.78 -13.27 5.83
N ASP A 143 28.36 -12.08 6.21
CA ASP A 143 27.99 -11.66 7.56
C ASP A 143 27.03 -10.47 7.53
N ASP A 144 26.47 -10.11 8.68
CA ASP A 144 25.47 -9.04 8.82
C ASP A 144 26.04 -7.67 8.39
N VAL A 145 27.35 -7.46 8.53
CA VAL A 145 27.99 -6.20 8.16
C VAL A 145 28.07 -6.04 6.64
N SER A 146 28.51 -7.10 5.96
CA SER A 146 28.58 -7.11 4.49
C SER A 146 27.18 -7.06 3.86
N ASP A 147 26.19 -7.72 4.46
CA ASP A 147 24.79 -7.67 4.04
C ASP A 147 24.23 -6.26 4.14
N HIS A 148 24.50 -5.55 5.23
CA HIS A 148 24.12 -4.16 5.42
C HIS A 148 24.62 -3.25 4.29
N PHE A 149 25.91 -3.35 3.94
CA PHE A 149 26.49 -2.52 2.88
C PHE A 149 25.94 -2.87 1.49
N GLU A 150 25.69 -4.13 1.20
CA GLU A 150 25.07 -4.57 -0.06
C GLU A 150 23.64 -4.04 -0.18
N LEU A 151 22.84 -4.14 0.90
CA LEU A 151 21.46 -3.64 0.94
C LEU A 151 21.40 -2.11 0.85
N GLU A 152 22.34 -1.39 1.49
CA GLU A 152 22.41 0.07 1.39
C GLU A 152 22.72 0.52 -0.05
N ALA A 153 23.70 -0.12 -0.70
CA ALA A 153 24.05 0.15 -2.08
C ALA A 153 22.88 -0.13 -3.04
N LEU A 154 22.20 -1.27 -2.85
CA LEU A 154 21.03 -1.66 -3.62
C LEU A 154 19.88 -0.65 -3.43
N THR A 155 19.60 -0.26 -2.19
CA THR A 155 18.55 0.72 -1.87
C THR A 155 18.83 2.07 -2.52
N SER A 156 20.07 2.55 -2.41
CA SER A 156 20.49 3.81 -3.02
C SER A 156 20.34 3.81 -4.53
N ALA A 157 20.72 2.71 -5.19
CA ALA A 157 20.57 2.55 -6.63
C ALA A 157 19.09 2.53 -7.05
N ARG A 158 18.26 1.74 -6.36
CA ARG A 158 16.82 1.62 -6.66
C ARG A 158 16.07 2.93 -6.49
N LEU A 159 16.32 3.67 -5.39
CA LEU A 159 15.68 4.97 -5.13
C LEU A 159 16.10 6.05 -6.13
N LYS A 160 17.33 5.99 -6.66
CA LYS A 160 17.78 6.89 -7.70
C LYS A 160 17.01 6.67 -9.01
N ASP A 161 16.73 5.42 -9.35
CA ASP A 161 16.04 5.06 -10.58
C ASP A 161 14.52 5.23 -10.47
N ASN A 162 13.94 4.93 -9.29
CA ASN A 162 12.50 4.98 -9.09
C ASN A 162 12.13 5.55 -7.71
N ARG A 163 11.72 6.82 -7.68
CA ARG A 163 11.31 7.50 -6.44
C ARG A 163 10.03 6.94 -5.82
N ARG A 164 9.25 6.18 -6.57
CA ARG A 164 8.04 5.50 -6.06
C ARG A 164 8.35 4.40 -5.05
N LEU A 165 9.62 4.02 -4.92
CA LEU A 165 10.10 3.03 -3.94
C LEU A 165 10.43 3.66 -2.58
N TRP A 166 10.17 4.97 -2.40
CA TRP A 166 10.45 5.67 -1.15
C TRP A 166 9.57 5.18 -0.01
N PHE A 167 10.17 5.04 1.17
CA PHE A 167 9.50 4.69 2.42
C PHE A 167 9.35 5.93 3.30
N GLY A 168 8.11 6.30 3.59
CA GLY A 168 7.75 7.42 4.46
C GLY A 168 6.94 6.94 5.65
N ASP A 169 7.65 6.59 6.75
CA ASP A 169 7.03 6.17 8.00
C ASP A 169 6.46 7.37 8.77
N GLY A 170 5.17 7.39 9.01
CA GLY A 170 4.51 8.40 9.84
C GLY A 170 4.21 7.94 11.27
N GLU A 171 4.46 6.67 11.62
CA GLU A 171 4.07 6.09 12.90
C GLU A 171 5.17 6.16 13.96
N THR A 172 6.37 5.67 13.63
CA THR A 172 7.43 5.46 14.62
C THR A 172 8.32 6.67 14.77
N ASN A 173 8.71 7.24 13.64
CA ASN A 173 9.40 8.51 13.62
C ASN A 173 8.37 9.60 13.41
N ARG A 174 7.94 10.26 14.47
CA ARG A 174 7.13 11.47 14.38
C ARG A 174 7.91 12.53 13.63
N THR A 175 7.89 12.41 12.32
CA THR A 175 8.47 13.40 11.42
C THR A 175 7.47 14.53 11.23
N ASN A 176 8.00 15.77 11.11
CA ASN A 176 7.19 16.91 10.67
C ASN A 176 6.99 16.92 9.15
N ASP A 177 7.43 15.87 8.46
CA ASP A 177 7.23 15.74 7.03
C ASP A 177 5.74 15.46 6.73
N ALA A 178 5.07 16.44 6.15
CA ALA A 178 3.65 16.35 5.80
C ALA A 178 3.34 15.17 4.85
N ARG A 179 4.33 14.69 4.11
CA ARG A 179 4.17 13.53 3.22
C ARG A 179 3.93 12.22 3.95
N CYS A 180 4.28 12.15 5.22
CA CYS A 180 4.17 10.95 6.06
C CYS A 180 2.97 11.01 7.03
N GLN A 181 2.04 11.92 6.80
CA GLN A 181 0.85 12.05 7.64
C GLN A 181 -0.32 11.26 7.03
N THR A 182 -1.08 10.60 7.89
CA THR A 182 -2.37 10.03 7.50
C THR A 182 -3.39 11.13 7.26
N GLU A 183 -4.26 10.92 6.31
CA GLU A 183 -5.43 11.78 6.08
C GLU A 183 -6.39 11.78 7.26
#